data_db5faae209aaf8f21624eaafabb23a7e
#
_entry.id   db5faae209aaf8f21624eaafabb23a7e
#
_cell.length_a   1.000
_cell.length_b   1.000
_cell.length_c   1.000
_cell.angle_alpha   90.00
_cell.angle_beta   90.00
_cell.angle_gamma   90.00
#
_symmetry.space_group_name_H-M   'P 1'
#
loop_
_entity.id
_entity.type
_entity.pdbx_description
1 polymer ?
#
loop_
_entity_poly.entity_id
_entity_poly.type
_entity_poly.pdbx_seq_one_letter_code
_entity_poly.pdbx_strand_id
1 'polypeptide(L)'
;MKMKRMEMQDVTVGNFQFKIRPLAAMNAAYVFGDVAAIVLPIIGVATMSGGDKKDLDLEIFEGVNLDAKALTVALGNINGKALTKLISELTLNYNNVSYFDDEASSWKPLDDDAFDEIFCMNFAGVIALCVEVVRQNYSGFFSDIVTLFGKLMTKYKVGDQRSMEILTASK
;
A
#
# COMPACT_ATOMS: atom_id res chain seq x y z
N MET A 1 -4.69 -19.92 24.43
CA MET A 1 -4.20 -19.22 23.24
C MET A 1 -4.58 -17.75 23.35
N LYS A 2 -3.62 -16.84 23.54
CA LYS A 2 -3.92 -15.40 23.60
C LYS A 2 -4.16 -14.96 22.16
N MET A 3 -5.40 -14.67 21.76
CA MET A 3 -5.67 -14.10 20.46
C MET A 3 -4.95 -12.74 20.39
N LYS A 4 -4.04 -12.60 19.43
CA LYS A 4 -3.35 -11.36 19.11
C LYS A 4 -4.41 -10.43 18.54
N ARG A 5 -5.11 -9.70 19.41
CA ARG A 5 -6.09 -8.72 18.98
C ARG A 5 -5.34 -7.49 18.46
N MET A 6 -5.72 -7.11 17.30
CA MET A 6 -5.65 -5.84 16.59
C MET A 6 -5.04 -4.72 17.45
N GLU A 7 -3.70 -4.64 17.47
CA GLU A 7 -3.02 -3.50 18.09
C GLU A 7 -3.23 -2.28 17.21
N MET A 8 -3.66 -1.19 17.81
CA MET A 8 -3.74 0.09 17.11
C MET A 8 -2.34 0.60 16.85
N GLN A 9 -2.12 1.16 15.67
CA GLN A 9 -0.86 1.78 15.31
C GLN A 9 -1.01 3.30 15.35
N ASP A 10 -0.08 3.96 16.03
CA ASP A 10 0.03 5.41 16.02
C ASP A 10 0.80 5.86 14.77
N VAL A 11 0.23 6.79 14.03
CA VAL A 11 0.76 7.31 12.77
C VAL A 11 0.65 8.81 12.75
N THR A 12 1.65 9.49 12.20
CA THR A 12 1.61 10.93 11.97
C THR A 12 1.57 11.21 10.47
N VAL A 13 0.57 11.95 10.04
CA VAL A 13 0.44 12.43 8.66
C VAL A 13 0.41 13.95 8.66
N GLY A 14 1.44 14.57 8.11
CA GLY A 14 1.61 16.02 8.22
C GLY A 14 1.74 16.44 9.69
N ASN A 15 0.84 17.30 10.13
CA ASN A 15 0.78 17.80 11.52
C ASN A 15 -0.22 17.05 12.40
N PHE A 16 -0.94 16.06 11.85
CA PHE A 16 -2.01 15.36 12.55
C PHE A 16 -1.58 13.98 13.01
N GLN A 17 -2.02 13.60 14.20
CA GLN A 17 -1.80 12.28 14.76
C GLN A 17 -3.03 11.40 14.54
N PHE A 18 -2.80 10.19 14.07
CA PHE A 18 -3.84 9.21 13.83
C PHE A 18 -3.57 7.92 14.59
N LYS A 19 -4.65 7.24 14.96
CA LYS A 19 -4.63 5.84 15.41
C LYS A 19 -5.35 5.00 14.39
N ILE A 20 -4.65 4.01 13.85
CA ILE A 20 -5.20 3.09 12.87
C ILE A 20 -5.39 1.73 13.56
N ARG A 21 -6.60 1.22 13.51
CA ARG A 21 -6.96 -0.12 13.92
C ARG A 21 -7.01 -1.00 12.66
N PRO A 22 -6.44 -2.22 12.67
CA PRO A 22 -6.60 -3.14 11.56
C PRO A 22 -8.07 -3.38 11.22
N LEU A 23 -8.37 -3.51 9.95
CA LEU A 23 -9.70 -3.88 9.47
C LEU A 23 -10.09 -5.27 9.98
N ALA A 24 -11.36 -5.50 10.25
CA ALA A 24 -11.86 -6.85 10.50
C ALA A 24 -11.60 -7.72 9.25
N ALA A 25 -11.29 -9.00 9.44
CA ALA A 25 -10.83 -9.89 8.37
C ALA A 25 -11.75 -9.89 7.13
N MET A 26 -13.08 -9.86 7.33
CA MET A 26 -14.04 -9.81 6.21
C MET A 26 -14.02 -8.47 5.49
N ASN A 27 -13.86 -7.36 6.22
CA ASN A 27 -13.74 -6.04 5.62
C ASN A 27 -12.43 -5.90 4.86
N ALA A 28 -11.32 -6.38 5.47
CA ALA A 28 -10.04 -6.44 4.80
C ALA A 28 -10.09 -7.27 3.50
N ALA A 29 -10.75 -8.43 3.52
CA ALA A 29 -10.92 -9.26 2.34
C ALA A 29 -11.78 -8.57 1.26
N TYR A 30 -12.81 -7.84 1.66
CA TYR A 30 -13.67 -7.10 0.74
C TYR A 30 -12.90 -5.98 0.02
N VAL A 31 -12.14 -5.18 0.78
CA VAL A 31 -11.36 -4.04 0.25
C VAL A 31 -10.12 -4.51 -0.54
N PHE A 32 -9.65 -5.73 -0.26
CA PHE A 32 -8.42 -6.27 -0.83
C PHE A 32 -8.37 -6.23 -2.36
N GLY A 33 -9.49 -6.54 -3.04
CA GLY A 33 -9.55 -6.52 -4.50
C GLY A 33 -9.24 -5.15 -5.08
N ASP A 34 -9.83 -4.12 -4.51
CA ASP A 34 -9.63 -2.73 -4.95
C ASP A 34 -8.20 -2.24 -4.61
N VAL A 35 -7.67 -2.61 -3.44
CA VAL A 35 -6.27 -2.32 -3.06
C VAL A 35 -5.29 -3.03 -4.00
N ALA A 36 -5.50 -4.31 -4.27
CA ALA A 36 -4.63 -5.10 -5.13
C ALA A 36 -4.60 -4.57 -6.57
N ALA A 37 -5.73 -4.11 -7.09
CA ALA A 37 -5.84 -3.52 -8.42
C ALA A 37 -4.95 -2.26 -8.57
N ILE A 38 -4.68 -1.55 -7.49
CA ILE A 38 -3.82 -0.35 -7.47
C ILE A 38 -2.37 -0.73 -7.18
N VAL A 39 -2.14 -1.55 -6.15
CA VAL A 39 -0.80 -1.82 -5.61
C VAL A 39 -0.01 -2.79 -6.50
N LEU A 40 -0.66 -3.82 -7.07
CA LEU A 40 0.05 -4.82 -7.89
C LEU A 40 0.71 -4.24 -9.16
N PRO A 41 0.09 -3.33 -9.92
CA PRO A 41 0.77 -2.67 -11.04
C PRO A 41 2.02 -1.88 -10.61
N ILE A 42 1.98 -1.21 -9.44
CA ILE A 42 3.12 -0.47 -8.89
C ILE A 42 4.27 -1.42 -8.58
N ILE A 43 4.00 -2.53 -7.89
CA ILE A 43 4.98 -3.58 -7.60
C ILE A 43 5.54 -4.16 -8.91
N GLY A 44 4.69 -4.42 -9.90
CA GLY A 44 5.11 -4.94 -11.21
C GLY A 44 6.11 -4.02 -11.91
N VAL A 45 5.84 -2.71 -11.95
CA VAL A 45 6.76 -1.72 -12.56
C VAL A 45 8.07 -1.63 -11.78
N ALA A 46 8.01 -1.57 -10.44
CA ALA A 46 9.19 -1.50 -9.59
C ALA A 46 10.12 -2.72 -9.76
N THR A 47 9.56 -3.93 -9.89
CA THR A 47 10.33 -5.16 -10.11
C THR A 47 10.94 -5.26 -11.51
N MET A 48 10.31 -4.69 -12.52
CA MET A 48 10.83 -4.68 -13.90
C MET A 48 11.94 -3.65 -14.11
N SER A 49 11.96 -2.57 -13.35
CA SER A 49 12.94 -1.48 -13.46
C SER A 49 14.34 -1.83 -12.93
N GLY A 50 14.57 -3.05 -12.43
CA GLY A 50 15.89 -3.53 -12.05
C GLY A 50 16.47 -2.93 -10.77
N GLY A 51 15.64 -2.36 -9.92
CA GLY A 51 16.03 -1.92 -8.58
C GLY A 51 16.63 -3.09 -7.77
N ASP A 52 17.71 -2.84 -7.05
CA ASP A 52 18.40 -3.85 -6.26
C ASP A 52 17.41 -4.53 -5.29
N LYS A 53 17.40 -5.86 -5.33
CA LYS A 53 16.44 -6.71 -4.61
C LYS A 53 16.45 -6.55 -3.09
N LYS A 54 17.43 -5.84 -2.53
CA LYS A 54 17.53 -5.57 -1.09
C LYS A 54 16.65 -4.42 -0.62
N ASP A 55 16.32 -3.49 -1.52
CA ASP A 55 15.57 -2.28 -1.19
C ASP A 55 14.05 -2.42 -1.39
N LEU A 56 13.60 -3.53 -1.98
CA LEU A 56 12.18 -3.80 -2.22
C LEU A 56 11.42 -4.32 -0.99
N ASP A 57 12.13 -4.69 0.08
CA ASP A 57 11.54 -5.47 1.17
C ASP A 57 10.65 -4.68 2.14
N LEU A 58 10.69 -3.35 2.15
CA LEU A 58 9.79 -2.54 2.98
C LEU A 58 9.76 -1.05 2.54
N GLU A 59 10.76 -0.59 1.79
CA GLU A 59 10.90 0.81 1.41
C GLU A 59 9.79 1.30 0.46
N ILE A 60 9.07 0.41 -0.23
CA ILE A 60 7.84 0.77 -0.96
C ILE A 60 6.80 1.37 0.01
N PHE A 61 6.91 1.03 1.29
CA PHE A 61 6.00 1.51 2.32
C PHE A 61 6.67 2.38 3.40
N GLU A 62 8.00 2.40 3.53
CA GLU A 62 8.70 3.13 4.59
C GLU A 62 9.18 4.54 4.22
N GLY A 63 9.18 4.88 2.99
CA GLY A 63 9.45 6.24 2.56
C GLY A 63 8.88 6.40 1.19
N VAL A 64 7.79 7.13 1.06
CA VAL A 64 7.07 7.41 -0.19
C VAL A 64 7.99 8.05 -1.24
N ASN A 65 9.03 7.32 -1.65
CA ASN A 65 9.68 7.47 -2.92
C ASN A 65 9.04 6.50 -3.91
N LEU A 66 7.69 6.49 -3.92
CA LEU A 66 6.96 5.96 -5.05
C LEU A 66 7.47 6.71 -6.26
N ASP A 67 8.22 6.03 -7.13
CA ASP A 67 8.64 6.58 -8.40
C ASP A 67 7.39 7.25 -9.01
N ALA A 68 7.45 8.56 -9.20
CA ALA A 68 6.32 9.35 -9.69
C ALA A 68 5.73 8.73 -10.96
N LYS A 69 6.53 7.97 -11.69
CA LYS A 69 6.17 7.22 -12.88
C LYS A 69 5.32 6.00 -12.59
N ALA A 70 5.64 5.22 -11.55
CA ALA A 70 4.85 4.07 -11.12
C ALA A 70 3.49 4.53 -10.56
N LEU A 71 3.48 5.62 -9.79
CA LEU A 71 2.27 6.23 -9.27
C LEU A 71 1.39 6.77 -10.41
N THR A 72 1.98 7.44 -11.41
CA THR A 72 1.27 7.97 -12.58
C THR A 72 0.62 6.85 -13.38
N VAL A 73 1.31 5.72 -13.58
CA VAL A 73 0.76 4.55 -14.28
C VAL A 73 -0.39 3.93 -13.49
N ALA A 74 -0.24 3.78 -12.19
CA ALA A 74 -1.29 3.22 -11.34
C ALA A 74 -2.52 4.12 -11.26
N LEU A 75 -2.34 5.42 -11.06
CA LEU A 75 -3.43 6.40 -10.96
C LEU A 75 -4.07 6.70 -12.30
N GLY A 76 -3.33 6.62 -13.40
CA GLY A 76 -3.84 6.87 -14.75
C GLY A 76 -4.92 5.90 -15.22
N ASN A 77 -5.03 4.74 -14.59
CA ASN A 77 -6.03 3.71 -14.88
C ASN A 77 -7.21 3.69 -13.91
N ILE A 78 -7.21 4.55 -12.88
CA ILE A 78 -8.24 4.56 -11.86
C ILE A 78 -9.22 5.70 -12.14
N ASN A 79 -10.51 5.38 -12.24
CA ASN A 79 -11.50 6.44 -12.31
C ASN A 79 -11.73 7.05 -10.91
N GLY A 80 -12.09 8.35 -10.88
CA GLY A 80 -12.26 9.08 -9.63
C GLY A 80 -13.27 8.46 -8.66
N LYS A 81 -14.32 7.81 -9.17
CA LYS A 81 -15.32 7.13 -8.32
C LYS A 81 -14.72 5.91 -7.60
N ALA A 82 -13.91 5.12 -8.30
CA ALA A 82 -13.24 3.96 -7.70
C ALA A 82 -12.23 4.41 -6.64
N LEU A 83 -11.50 5.48 -6.90
CA LEU A 83 -10.55 6.05 -5.94
C LEU A 83 -11.27 6.60 -4.70
N THR A 84 -12.32 7.39 -4.87
CA THR A 84 -13.10 7.93 -3.74
C THR A 84 -13.72 6.79 -2.91
N LYS A 85 -14.28 5.77 -3.56
CA LYS A 85 -14.79 4.58 -2.88
C LYS A 85 -13.71 3.92 -2.03
N LEU A 86 -12.52 3.68 -2.60
CA LEU A 86 -11.42 3.05 -1.90
C LEU A 86 -10.92 3.89 -0.71
N ILE A 87 -10.80 5.21 -0.88
CA ILE A 87 -10.45 6.12 0.22
C ILE A 87 -11.46 5.98 1.37
N SER A 88 -12.78 6.07 1.07
CA SER A 88 -13.81 5.94 2.09
C SER A 88 -13.78 4.57 2.79
N GLU A 89 -13.55 3.48 2.05
CA GLU A 89 -13.44 2.14 2.62
C GLU A 89 -12.20 1.97 3.50
N LEU A 90 -11.10 2.59 3.15
CA LEU A 90 -9.88 2.51 3.95
C LEU A 90 -9.94 3.37 5.22
N THR A 91 -10.60 4.53 5.17
CA THR A 91 -10.43 5.55 6.23
C THR A 91 -11.70 5.84 7.03
N LEU A 92 -12.89 5.71 6.43
CA LEU A 92 -14.16 6.18 7.03
C LEU A 92 -15.13 5.05 7.37
N ASN A 93 -15.41 4.16 6.42
CA ASN A 93 -16.56 3.24 6.48
C ASN A 93 -16.52 2.23 7.63
N TYR A 94 -15.35 1.92 8.19
CA TYR A 94 -15.20 0.86 9.19
C TYR A 94 -14.79 1.37 10.57
N ASN A 95 -14.80 2.69 10.79
CA ASN A 95 -14.35 3.32 12.04
C ASN A 95 -13.00 2.79 12.52
N ASN A 96 -12.10 2.53 11.57
CA ASN A 96 -10.78 1.97 11.85
C ASN A 96 -9.71 3.04 12.03
N VAL A 97 -10.02 4.30 11.73
CA VAL A 97 -9.13 5.45 11.89
C VAL A 97 -9.71 6.41 12.92
N SER A 98 -8.87 6.88 13.82
CA SER A 98 -9.17 7.96 14.76
C SER A 98 -8.09 9.03 14.65
N TYR A 99 -8.43 10.27 14.90
CA TYR A 99 -7.49 11.40 14.96
C TYR A 99 -7.43 11.98 16.36
N PHE A 100 -6.33 12.63 16.70
CA PHE A 100 -6.21 13.35 17.96
C PHE A 100 -6.74 14.77 17.75
N ASP A 101 -7.77 15.12 18.52
CA ASP A 101 -8.33 16.46 18.54
C ASP A 101 -7.61 17.25 19.64
N ASP A 102 -6.80 18.23 19.23
CA ASP A 102 -6.00 19.07 20.14
C ASP A 102 -6.90 19.94 21.04
N GLU A 103 -8.03 20.41 20.54
CA GLU A 103 -8.95 21.26 21.31
C GLU A 103 -9.64 20.47 22.43
N ALA A 104 -10.09 19.27 22.10
CA ALA A 104 -10.71 18.36 23.07
C ALA A 104 -9.68 17.56 23.88
N SER A 105 -8.40 17.59 23.49
CA SER A 105 -7.31 16.76 24.05
C SER A 105 -7.69 15.29 24.12
N SER A 106 -8.32 14.77 23.07
CA SER A 106 -8.87 13.42 23.03
C SER A 106 -8.90 12.81 21.64
N TRP A 107 -8.88 11.48 21.58
CA TRP A 107 -9.03 10.74 20.35
C TRP A 107 -10.49 10.69 19.91
N LYS A 108 -10.75 11.06 18.66
CA LYS A 108 -12.08 11.00 18.04
C LYS A 108 -12.04 10.09 16.81
N PRO A 109 -13.14 9.35 16.52
CA PRO A 109 -13.24 8.66 15.23
C PRO A 109 -13.13 9.67 14.09
N LEU A 110 -12.46 9.27 13.01
CA LEU A 110 -12.41 10.07 11.79
C LEU A 110 -13.76 9.92 11.07
N ASP A 111 -14.48 11.00 10.96
CA ASP A 111 -15.74 11.10 10.20
C ASP A 111 -15.56 11.99 8.96
N ASP A 112 -16.61 12.13 8.16
CA ASP A 112 -16.55 12.90 6.91
C ASP A 112 -16.21 14.38 7.17
N ASP A 113 -16.76 14.99 8.22
CA ASP A 113 -16.53 16.41 8.52
C ASP A 113 -15.07 16.66 8.95
N ALA A 114 -14.55 15.82 9.85
CA ALA A 114 -13.15 15.88 10.27
C ALA A 114 -12.18 15.53 9.12
N PHE A 115 -12.56 14.60 8.27
CA PHE A 115 -11.76 14.23 7.10
C PHE A 115 -11.61 15.43 6.15
N ASP A 116 -12.72 16.09 5.83
CA ASP A 116 -12.72 17.25 4.95
C ASP A 116 -11.95 18.44 5.56
N GLU A 117 -12.04 18.65 6.87
CA GLU A 117 -11.31 19.71 7.56
C GLU A 117 -9.80 19.43 7.58
N ILE A 118 -9.39 18.24 7.98
CA ILE A 118 -7.98 17.85 8.10
C ILE A 118 -7.27 17.83 6.75
N PHE A 119 -7.95 17.34 5.72
CA PHE A 119 -7.36 17.13 4.41
C PHE A 119 -7.75 18.18 3.36
N CYS A 120 -8.38 19.28 3.76
CA CYS A 120 -8.68 20.39 2.87
C CYS A 120 -7.43 20.83 2.11
N MET A 121 -7.48 20.81 0.77
CA MET A 121 -6.36 21.12 -0.15
C MET A 121 -5.09 20.25 0.05
N ASN A 122 -5.17 19.16 0.79
CA ASN A 122 -4.04 18.26 1.07
C ASN A 122 -4.31 16.83 0.63
N PHE A 123 -4.48 16.63 -0.68
CA PHE A 123 -4.70 15.29 -1.24
C PHE A 123 -3.52 14.34 -1.00
N ALA A 124 -2.29 14.87 -0.93
CA ALA A 124 -1.12 14.06 -0.60
C ALA A 124 -1.23 13.44 0.82
N GLY A 125 -1.78 14.16 1.78
CA GLY A 125 -2.08 13.65 3.11
C GLY A 125 -3.12 12.53 3.10
N VAL A 126 -4.16 12.66 2.26
CA VAL A 126 -5.16 11.58 2.06
C VAL A 126 -4.47 10.30 1.60
N ILE A 127 -3.64 10.39 0.58
CA ILE A 127 -2.91 9.23 0.04
C ILE A 127 -1.96 8.64 1.09
N ALA A 128 -1.25 9.48 1.84
CA ALA A 128 -0.35 9.04 2.91
C ALA A 128 -1.11 8.24 3.99
N LEU A 129 -2.27 8.73 4.44
CA LEU A 129 -3.11 8.00 5.39
C LEU A 129 -3.59 6.66 4.83
N CYS A 130 -4.03 6.62 3.57
CA CYS A 130 -4.45 5.39 2.90
C CYS A 130 -3.30 4.36 2.83
N VAL A 131 -2.08 4.82 2.52
CA VAL A 131 -0.88 3.95 2.49
C VAL A 131 -0.62 3.34 3.86
N GLU A 132 -0.75 4.09 4.95
CA GLU A 132 -0.58 3.56 6.31
C GLU A 132 -1.63 2.50 6.65
N VAL A 133 -2.90 2.71 6.27
CA VAL A 133 -3.96 1.72 6.46
C VAL A 133 -3.67 0.45 5.64
N VAL A 134 -3.24 0.59 4.39
CA VAL A 134 -2.86 -0.53 3.53
C VAL A 134 -1.66 -1.28 4.12
N ARG A 135 -0.63 -0.57 4.56
CA ARG A 135 0.55 -1.16 5.20
C ARG A 135 0.18 -2.01 6.41
N GLN A 136 -0.64 -1.47 7.30
CA GLN A 136 -1.05 -2.20 8.51
C GLN A 136 -1.83 -3.47 8.21
N ASN A 137 -2.65 -3.47 7.16
CA ASN A 137 -3.53 -4.59 6.85
C ASN A 137 -2.92 -5.64 5.92
N TYR A 138 -2.03 -5.22 5.00
CA TYR A 138 -1.63 -6.06 3.86
C TYR A 138 -0.11 -6.17 3.66
N SER A 139 0.74 -5.58 4.52
CA SER A 139 2.19 -5.61 4.34
C SER A 139 2.75 -7.03 4.17
N GLY A 140 2.32 -7.97 5.01
CA GLY A 140 2.75 -9.37 4.91
C GLY A 140 2.41 -10.01 3.57
N PHE A 141 1.21 -9.76 3.06
CA PHE A 141 0.77 -10.29 1.77
C PHE A 141 1.60 -9.71 0.60
N PHE A 142 1.82 -8.40 0.59
CA PHE A 142 2.60 -7.77 -0.47
C PHE A 142 4.08 -8.16 -0.42
N SER A 143 4.66 -8.34 0.75
CA SER A 143 6.01 -8.88 0.94
C SER A 143 6.14 -10.28 0.34
N ASP A 144 5.16 -11.16 0.59
CA ASP A 144 5.14 -12.51 0.02
C ASP A 144 5.04 -12.49 -1.52
N ILE A 145 4.21 -11.60 -2.07
CA ILE A 145 4.09 -11.42 -3.52
C ILE A 145 5.40 -10.93 -4.14
N VAL A 146 6.04 -9.91 -3.57
CA VAL A 146 7.33 -9.39 -4.05
C VAL A 146 8.38 -10.51 -4.05
N THR A 147 8.44 -11.31 -2.99
CA THR A 147 9.34 -12.46 -2.90
C THR A 147 9.04 -13.51 -3.98
N LEU A 148 7.78 -13.81 -4.24
CA LEU A 148 7.36 -14.76 -5.27
C LEU A 148 7.73 -14.26 -6.68
N PHE A 149 7.43 -13.00 -7.00
CA PHE A 149 7.81 -12.39 -8.28
C PHE A 149 9.32 -12.35 -8.46
N GLY A 150 10.09 -12.02 -7.43
CA GLY A 150 11.54 -12.05 -7.47
C GLY A 150 12.10 -13.43 -7.82
N LYS A 151 11.54 -14.50 -7.25
CA LYS A 151 11.91 -15.90 -7.57
C LYS A 151 11.54 -16.28 -9.01
N LEU A 152 10.37 -15.89 -9.48
CA LEU A 152 9.93 -16.15 -10.85
C LEU A 152 10.85 -15.47 -11.87
N MET A 153 11.14 -14.18 -11.69
CA MET A 153 12.01 -13.42 -12.60
C MET A 153 13.44 -13.99 -12.64
N THR A 154 13.94 -14.48 -11.52
CA THR A 154 15.27 -15.16 -11.49
C THR A 154 15.25 -16.43 -12.30
N LYS A 155 14.18 -17.22 -12.24
CA LYS A 155 14.02 -18.46 -12.99
C LYS A 155 13.96 -18.21 -14.51
N TYR A 156 13.29 -17.14 -14.94
CA TYR A 156 13.22 -16.77 -16.36
C TYR A 156 14.57 -16.28 -16.89
N LYS A 157 15.33 -15.47 -16.14
CA LYS A 157 16.69 -15.04 -16.55
C LYS A 157 17.67 -16.19 -16.71
N VAL A 158 17.60 -17.21 -15.85
CA VAL A 158 18.44 -18.41 -15.96
C VAL A 158 18.05 -19.27 -17.17
N GLY A 159 16.77 -19.31 -17.54
CA GLY A 159 16.29 -20.02 -18.73
C GLY A 159 16.83 -19.41 -20.03
N ASP A 160 16.89 -18.09 -20.10
CA ASP A 160 17.35 -17.36 -21.29
C ASP A 160 18.87 -17.51 -21.52
N GLN A 161 19.66 -17.51 -20.45
CA GLN A 161 21.11 -17.78 -20.54
C GLN A 161 21.42 -19.21 -21.03
N ARG A 162 20.69 -20.23 -20.58
CA ARG A 162 20.85 -21.60 -21.07
C ARG A 162 20.49 -21.74 -22.54
N SER A 163 19.49 -21.02 -23.01
CA SER A 163 19.09 -21.01 -24.43
C SER A 163 20.17 -20.39 -25.33
N MET A 164 20.86 -19.36 -24.85
CA MET A 164 21.97 -18.73 -25.56
C MET A 164 23.24 -19.61 -25.60
N GLU A 165 23.55 -20.30 -24.51
CA GLU A 165 24.71 -21.22 -24.47
C GLU A 165 24.55 -22.40 -25.42
N ILE A 166 23.35 -22.98 -25.58
CA ILE A 166 23.07 -24.06 -26.51
C ILE A 166 23.24 -23.59 -27.97
N LEU A 167 22.86 -22.34 -28.29
CA LEU A 167 23.01 -21.77 -29.63
C LEU A 167 24.46 -21.43 -29.98
N THR A 168 25.33 -21.17 -29.02
CA THR A 168 26.77 -20.88 -29.24
C THR A 168 27.62 -22.11 -29.24
N ALA A 169 27.21 -23.23 -28.61
CA ALA A 169 27.93 -24.50 -28.60
C ALA A 169 27.69 -25.38 -29.87
N SER A 170 26.78 -24.94 -30.75
CA SER A 170 26.41 -25.67 -31.99
C SER A 170 27.09 -25.09 -33.26
N LYS A 171 28.17 -24.34 -33.10
CA LYS A 171 29.06 -23.90 -34.17
C LYS A 171 30.45 -24.44 -33.96
#